data_9a400740a664a71c5793bf2423b81bae
#
_entry.id   9a400740a664a71c5793bf2423b81bae
#
_cell.length_a   1.000
_cell.length_b   1.000
_cell.length_c   1.000
_cell.angle_alpha   90.00
_cell.angle_beta   90.00
_cell.angle_gamma   90.00
#
_symmetry.space_group_name_H-M   'P 1'
#
loop_
_entity.id
_entity.type
_entity.pdbx_description
1 polymer ?
#
loop_
_entity_poly.entity_id
_entity_poly.type
_entity_poly.pdbx_seq_one_letter_code
_entity_poly.pdbx_strand_id
1 'polypeptide(L)'
;LPKNGKDRWYAMAKDQPLVQMTAERWMEIAEDPDSPSGETWKSVRAATMKELDEKGVGAGSLKTRVKTNPFPCQSPTFQTFGCLILWFGWYGFNCVSTLVISGGYSGIAAKVAVTTTLAAAGGAISAGLLTYVIDGLQDLGTMSNGILAGLVSITSACPAVEPWAAIVIGVLGGLVYYLAVKLLDALHIDDVVLAIPVHCFCGMWGVLAAGLFASPQAMAVAYGSGGCGLFYAGHEL
;
A
#
# COMPACT_ATOMS: atom_id res chain seq x y z
N LEU A 1 30.29 9.60 8.74
CA LEU A 1 29.13 9.53 7.83
C LEU A 1 29.63 9.51 6.40
N PRO A 2 29.21 8.56 5.56
CA PRO A 2 29.61 8.49 4.15
C PRO A 2 29.23 9.79 3.43
N LYS A 3 30.17 10.37 2.69
CA LYS A 3 30.04 11.70 2.07
C LYS A 3 29.25 11.69 0.76
N ASN A 4 28.94 10.50 0.21
CA ASN A 4 28.17 10.38 -1.03
C ASN A 4 27.22 9.15 -0.97
N GLY A 5 26.26 9.09 -1.87
CA GLY A 5 25.27 7.99 -1.91
C GLY A 5 25.89 6.60 -2.15
N LYS A 6 27.04 6.53 -2.82
CA LYS A 6 27.77 5.28 -3.11
C LYS A 6 28.26 4.62 -1.82
N ASP A 7 28.85 5.37 -0.90
CA ASP A 7 29.40 4.85 0.37
C ASP A 7 28.29 4.28 1.29
N ARG A 8 27.07 4.80 1.17
CA ARG A 8 25.91 4.34 1.93
C ARG A 8 25.46 2.96 1.48
N TRP A 9 25.47 2.71 0.18
CA TRP A 9 25.15 1.39 -0.40
C TRP A 9 26.17 0.34 0.00
N TYR A 10 27.45 0.69 -0.05
CA TYR A 10 28.55 -0.18 0.39
C TYR A 10 28.41 -0.58 1.87
N ALA A 11 28.07 0.36 2.73
CA ALA A 11 27.89 0.08 4.16
C ALA A 11 26.70 -0.86 4.45
N MET A 12 25.62 -0.74 3.69
CA MET A 12 24.43 -1.61 3.84
C MET A 12 24.59 -2.99 3.19
N ALA A 13 25.42 -3.09 2.16
CA ALA A 13 25.66 -4.35 1.43
C ALA A 13 26.75 -5.23 2.07
N LYS A 14 27.50 -4.69 3.03
CA LYS A 14 28.71 -5.34 3.60
C LYS A 14 28.47 -6.71 4.23
N ASP A 15 27.26 -6.96 4.70
CA ASP A 15 26.87 -8.22 5.34
C ASP A 15 26.13 -9.19 4.40
N GLN A 16 25.98 -8.84 3.11
CA GLN A 16 25.31 -9.68 2.11
C GLN A 16 26.15 -9.79 0.82
N PRO A 17 27.02 -10.79 0.71
CA PRO A 17 27.97 -10.92 -0.40
C PRO A 17 27.33 -10.95 -1.80
N LEU A 18 26.10 -11.45 -1.94
CA LEU A 18 25.37 -11.47 -3.22
C LEU A 18 24.87 -10.08 -3.66
N VAL A 19 24.45 -9.24 -2.70
CA VAL A 19 24.03 -7.87 -2.97
C VAL A 19 25.25 -6.99 -3.25
N GLN A 20 26.36 -7.27 -2.59
CA GLN A 20 27.63 -6.55 -2.79
C GLN A 20 28.16 -6.77 -4.22
N MET A 21 28.17 -8.02 -4.72
CA MET A 21 28.64 -8.31 -6.06
C MET A 21 27.77 -7.66 -7.15
N THR A 22 26.45 -7.61 -6.93
CA THR A 22 25.50 -6.93 -7.82
C THR A 22 25.70 -5.40 -7.79
N ALA A 23 25.97 -4.83 -6.63
CA ALA A 23 26.19 -3.38 -6.47
C ALA A 23 27.52 -2.92 -7.07
N GLU A 24 28.58 -3.71 -6.95
CA GLU A 24 29.88 -3.43 -7.57
C GLU A 24 29.77 -3.39 -9.10
N ARG A 25 29.12 -4.40 -9.67
CA ARG A 25 28.91 -4.50 -11.12
C ARG A 25 27.98 -3.39 -11.65
N TRP A 26 27.02 -2.95 -10.82
CA TRP A 26 26.17 -1.80 -11.12
C TRP A 26 26.94 -0.48 -11.17
N MET A 27 27.86 -0.27 -10.25
CA MET A 27 28.65 0.95 -10.20
C MET A 27 29.64 1.01 -11.37
N GLU A 28 30.21 -0.12 -11.74
CA GLU A 28 31.10 -0.25 -12.89
C GLU A 28 30.38 0.15 -14.20
N ILE A 29 29.14 -0.31 -14.38
CA ILE A 29 28.32 0.01 -15.56
C ILE A 29 27.81 1.47 -15.54
N ALA A 30 27.50 2.00 -14.36
CA ALA A 30 27.01 3.37 -14.21
C ALA A 30 28.12 4.43 -14.34
N GLU A 31 29.38 4.05 -14.12
CA GLU A 31 30.53 4.94 -14.26
C GLU A 31 31.03 5.08 -15.69
N ASP A 32 30.77 4.09 -16.55
CA ASP A 32 31.15 4.10 -17.96
C ASP A 32 30.06 3.49 -18.84
N PRO A 33 29.08 4.31 -19.26
CA PRO A 33 28.01 3.84 -20.15
C PRO A 33 28.52 3.38 -21.53
N ASP A 34 29.74 3.75 -21.91
CA ASP A 34 30.43 3.33 -23.14
C ASP A 34 31.49 2.26 -22.88
N SER A 35 31.38 1.54 -21.75
CA SER A 35 32.33 0.49 -21.36
C SER A 35 32.62 -0.46 -22.51
N PRO A 36 33.91 -0.75 -22.81
CA PRO A 36 34.34 -1.64 -23.88
C PRO A 36 33.81 -3.07 -23.74
N SER A 37 33.24 -3.44 -22.60
CA SER A 37 32.62 -4.75 -22.37
C SER A 37 31.33 -4.99 -23.19
N GLY A 38 30.71 -3.94 -23.74
CA GLY A 38 29.43 -4.06 -24.47
C GLY A 38 28.29 -4.66 -23.64
N GLU A 39 28.44 -4.72 -22.33
CA GLU A 39 27.43 -5.30 -21.43
C GLU A 39 26.25 -4.35 -21.30
N THR A 40 25.11 -4.81 -21.79
CA THR A 40 23.85 -4.10 -21.59
C THR A 40 23.22 -4.52 -20.27
N TRP A 41 22.40 -3.66 -19.70
CA TRP A 41 21.59 -3.94 -18.51
C TRP A 41 20.87 -5.31 -18.55
N LYS A 42 20.43 -5.74 -19.75
CA LYS A 42 19.78 -7.05 -19.92
C LYS A 42 20.77 -8.20 -19.77
N SER A 43 22.01 -8.07 -20.25
CA SER A 43 23.02 -9.13 -20.14
C SER A 43 23.53 -9.30 -18.72
N VAL A 44 23.76 -8.20 -18.01
CA VAL A 44 24.15 -8.22 -16.58
C VAL A 44 23.07 -8.88 -15.73
N ARG A 45 21.80 -8.53 -15.96
CA ARG A 45 20.68 -9.14 -15.28
C ARG A 45 20.58 -10.64 -15.55
N ALA A 46 20.75 -11.07 -16.81
CA ALA A 46 20.71 -12.47 -17.17
C ALA A 46 21.85 -13.28 -16.52
N ALA A 47 23.07 -12.73 -16.51
CA ALA A 47 24.23 -13.34 -15.88
C ALA A 47 24.06 -13.48 -14.35
N THR A 48 23.57 -12.42 -13.68
CA THR A 48 23.30 -12.44 -12.24
C THR A 48 22.21 -13.45 -11.89
N MET A 49 21.14 -13.56 -12.68
CA MET A 49 20.07 -14.54 -12.44
C MET A 49 20.57 -15.97 -12.61
N LYS A 50 21.44 -16.22 -13.59
CA LYS A 50 22.04 -17.53 -13.81
C LYS A 50 22.95 -17.93 -12.63
N GLU A 51 23.78 -17.02 -12.15
CA GLU A 51 24.66 -17.25 -11.01
C GLU A 51 23.89 -17.52 -9.71
N LEU A 52 22.77 -16.87 -9.50
CA LEU A 52 21.89 -17.11 -8.36
C LEU A 52 21.20 -18.48 -8.44
N ASP A 53 20.77 -18.90 -9.63
CA ASP A 53 20.21 -20.22 -9.86
C ASP A 53 21.28 -21.33 -9.60
N GLU A 54 22.52 -21.11 -10.04
CA GLU A 54 23.64 -22.04 -9.83
C GLU A 54 24.04 -22.17 -8.34
N LYS A 55 23.90 -21.10 -7.57
CA LYS A 55 24.17 -21.09 -6.10
C LYS A 55 23.01 -21.64 -5.26
N GLY A 56 21.92 -22.10 -5.87
CA GLY A 56 20.76 -22.68 -5.16
C GLY A 56 19.99 -21.67 -4.30
N VAL A 57 20.23 -20.39 -4.48
CA VAL A 57 19.46 -19.31 -3.83
C VAL A 57 18.13 -19.24 -4.56
N GLY A 58 17.12 -19.86 -3.98
CA GLY A 58 15.80 -20.14 -4.53
C GLY A 58 15.28 -19.12 -5.53
N ALA A 59 15.43 -19.44 -6.80
CA ALA A 59 15.01 -18.61 -7.93
C ALA A 59 13.55 -18.14 -7.87
N GLY A 60 12.68 -18.85 -7.12
CA GLY A 60 11.29 -18.46 -6.89
C GLY A 60 11.15 -17.17 -6.08
N SER A 61 11.87 -17.05 -4.98
CA SER A 61 11.79 -15.87 -4.09
C SER A 61 12.44 -14.63 -4.71
N LEU A 62 13.57 -14.80 -5.43
CA LEU A 62 14.25 -13.71 -6.12
C LEU A 62 13.58 -13.31 -7.43
N LYS A 63 13.00 -14.27 -8.18
CA LYS A 63 12.22 -13.97 -9.40
C LYS A 63 11.03 -13.06 -9.09
N THR A 64 10.37 -13.24 -7.96
CA THR A 64 9.26 -12.38 -7.55
C THR A 64 9.76 -10.98 -7.17
N ARG A 65 10.86 -10.86 -6.40
CA ARG A 65 11.43 -9.56 -6.03
C ARG A 65 12.00 -8.74 -7.19
N VAL A 66 12.63 -9.40 -8.16
CA VAL A 66 13.25 -8.73 -9.32
C VAL A 66 12.21 -8.37 -10.39
N LYS A 67 11.02 -9.03 -10.41
CA LYS A 67 9.98 -8.73 -11.39
C LYS A 67 9.19 -7.47 -11.07
N THR A 68 8.99 -7.14 -9.79
CA THR A 68 8.02 -6.15 -9.37
C THR A 68 8.58 -4.76 -9.14
N ASN A 69 9.88 -4.63 -8.82
CA ASN A 69 10.48 -3.31 -8.70
C ASN A 69 12.01 -3.42 -8.79
N PRO A 70 12.62 -3.16 -9.97
CA PRO A 70 14.07 -3.16 -10.12
C PRO A 70 14.74 -2.04 -9.30
N PHE A 71 13.97 -1.06 -8.81
CA PHE A 71 14.44 0.01 -7.95
C PHE A 71 13.79 -0.12 -6.58
N PRO A 72 14.50 -0.65 -5.55
CA PRO A 72 13.98 -0.67 -4.20
C PRO A 72 13.69 0.76 -3.74
N CYS A 73 12.67 0.93 -2.87
CA CYS A 73 12.38 2.23 -2.30
C CYS A 73 13.63 2.78 -1.59
N GLN A 74 13.91 4.06 -1.77
CA GLN A 74 15.11 4.70 -1.24
C GLN A 74 15.23 4.58 0.29
N SER A 75 14.11 4.63 0.99
CA SER A 75 14.06 4.50 2.44
C SER A 75 12.66 4.07 2.90
N PRO A 76 12.49 2.84 3.39
CA PRO A 76 11.23 2.39 4.01
C PRO A 76 10.80 3.26 5.19
N THR A 77 11.75 3.82 5.93
CA THR A 77 11.48 4.73 7.06
C THR A 77 10.81 6.01 6.57
N PHE A 78 11.33 6.64 5.52
CA PHE A 78 10.71 7.85 4.96
C PHE A 78 9.35 7.56 4.32
N GLN A 79 9.20 6.40 3.68
CA GLN A 79 7.92 5.96 3.13
C GLN A 79 6.87 5.82 4.23
N THR A 80 7.21 5.15 5.34
CA THR A 80 6.31 4.98 6.47
C THR A 80 6.00 6.31 7.14
N PHE A 81 6.98 7.18 7.30
CA PHE A 81 6.77 8.52 7.85
C PHE A 81 5.83 9.34 6.97
N GLY A 82 6.02 9.31 5.65
CA GLY A 82 5.11 9.94 4.69
C GLY A 82 3.68 9.39 4.78
N CYS A 83 3.55 8.07 4.93
CA CYS A 83 2.26 7.42 5.13
C CYS A 83 1.54 7.90 6.42
N LEU A 84 2.29 8.06 7.53
CA LEU A 84 1.73 8.59 8.79
C LEU A 84 1.29 10.05 8.66
N ILE A 85 2.04 10.87 7.93
CA ILE A 85 1.64 12.25 7.62
C ILE A 85 0.34 12.26 6.79
N LEU A 86 0.24 11.40 5.79
CA LEU A 86 -0.99 11.25 5.00
C LEU A 86 -2.16 10.77 5.87
N TRP A 87 -1.94 9.82 6.76
CA TRP A 87 -2.97 9.37 7.69
C TRP A 87 -3.47 10.52 8.58
N PHE A 88 -2.56 11.29 9.14
CA PHE A 88 -2.92 12.48 9.89
C PHE A 88 -3.74 13.47 9.03
N GLY A 89 -3.28 13.74 7.81
CA GLY A 89 -4.00 14.58 6.86
C GLY A 89 -5.39 14.04 6.50
N TRP A 90 -5.57 12.72 6.56
CA TRP A 90 -6.85 12.06 6.27
C TRP A 90 -7.94 12.36 7.31
N TYR A 91 -7.56 12.63 8.56
CA TYR A 91 -8.53 13.16 9.54
C TYR A 91 -9.02 14.55 9.11
N GLY A 92 -8.14 15.38 8.59
CA GLY A 92 -8.53 16.65 7.97
C GLY A 92 -9.48 16.42 6.79
N PHE A 93 -9.16 15.47 5.92
CA PHE A 93 -9.97 15.15 4.76
C PHE A 93 -11.35 14.59 5.13
N ASN A 94 -11.41 13.54 5.94
CA ASN A 94 -12.66 12.86 6.28
C ASN A 94 -13.50 13.59 7.34
N CYS A 95 -12.89 13.97 8.49
CA CYS A 95 -13.65 14.57 9.59
C CYS A 95 -14.10 16.01 9.29
N VAL A 96 -13.25 16.79 8.62
CA VAL A 96 -13.58 18.19 8.29
C VAL A 96 -14.54 18.28 7.09
N SER A 97 -14.77 17.18 6.37
CA SER A 97 -15.79 17.11 5.33
C SER A 97 -17.23 17.30 5.85
N THR A 98 -17.44 17.30 7.18
CA THR A 98 -18.68 17.80 7.78
C THR A 98 -18.91 19.28 7.54
N LEU A 99 -17.86 20.04 7.17
CA LEU A 99 -17.83 21.49 6.91
C LEU A 99 -18.21 22.37 8.12
N VAL A 100 -18.79 21.78 9.16
CA VAL A 100 -19.22 22.42 10.41
C VAL A 100 -18.94 21.48 11.57
N ILE A 101 -18.54 22.02 12.72
CA ILE A 101 -18.35 21.23 13.96
C ILE A 101 -19.48 21.53 14.98
N SER A 102 -20.14 22.68 14.91
CA SER A 102 -21.25 23.06 15.79
C SER A 102 -22.55 22.31 15.46
N GLY A 103 -23.55 22.38 16.32
CA GLY A 103 -24.90 21.86 16.04
C GLY A 103 -25.02 20.34 15.93
N GLY A 104 -24.18 19.57 16.64
CA GLY A 104 -24.21 18.09 16.62
C GLY A 104 -23.23 17.46 15.63
N TYR A 105 -22.64 18.20 14.69
CA TYR A 105 -21.68 17.68 13.72
C TYR A 105 -20.36 17.21 14.34
N SER A 106 -20.02 17.68 15.56
CA SER A 106 -18.86 17.16 16.30
C SER A 106 -18.95 15.66 16.59
N GLY A 107 -20.15 15.14 16.85
CA GLY A 107 -20.38 13.71 17.05
C GLY A 107 -20.12 12.90 15.76
N ILE A 108 -20.56 13.44 14.62
CA ILE A 108 -20.30 12.85 13.30
C ILE A 108 -18.80 12.85 13.00
N ALA A 109 -18.13 13.99 13.18
CA ALA A 109 -16.68 14.10 12.95
C ALA A 109 -15.88 13.13 13.85
N ALA A 110 -16.27 12.97 15.12
CA ALA A 110 -15.66 12.02 16.05
C ALA A 110 -15.87 10.55 15.56
N LYS A 111 -17.08 10.19 15.15
CA LYS A 111 -17.36 8.87 14.57
C LYS A 111 -16.49 8.62 13.32
N VAL A 112 -16.41 9.61 12.44
CA VAL A 112 -15.59 9.55 11.21
C VAL A 112 -14.11 9.32 11.55
N ALA A 113 -13.58 9.95 12.61
CA ALA A 113 -12.21 9.70 13.07
C ALA A 113 -12.01 8.23 13.47
N VAL A 114 -12.97 7.67 14.22
CA VAL A 114 -12.92 6.25 14.63
C VAL A 114 -12.98 5.31 13.45
N THR A 115 -13.95 5.46 12.54
CA THR A 115 -14.10 4.60 11.37
C THR A 115 -12.91 4.68 10.43
N THR A 116 -12.35 5.88 10.24
CA THR A 116 -11.13 6.11 9.46
C THR A 116 -9.92 5.37 10.05
N THR A 117 -9.74 5.46 11.38
CA THR A 117 -8.65 4.75 12.10
C THR A 117 -8.77 3.25 11.98
N LEU A 118 -9.97 2.71 12.21
CA LEU A 118 -10.22 1.27 12.18
C LEU A 118 -9.99 0.68 10.78
N ALA A 119 -10.43 1.37 9.74
CA ALA A 119 -10.21 0.92 8.37
C ALA A 119 -8.74 0.98 7.96
N ALA A 120 -8.00 2.02 8.35
CA ALA A 120 -6.57 2.13 8.12
C ALA A 120 -5.80 0.97 8.78
N ALA A 121 -6.11 0.67 10.04
CA ALA A 121 -5.53 -0.46 10.76
C ALA A 121 -5.88 -1.81 10.12
N GLY A 122 -7.14 -2.01 9.73
CA GLY A 122 -7.60 -3.21 9.01
C GLY A 122 -6.84 -3.43 7.70
N GLY A 123 -6.67 -2.37 6.91
CA GLY A 123 -5.94 -2.41 5.65
C GLY A 123 -4.45 -2.75 5.82
N ALA A 124 -3.79 -2.15 6.82
CA ALA A 124 -2.39 -2.45 7.15
C ALA A 124 -2.19 -3.92 7.54
N ILE A 125 -3.04 -4.41 8.44
CA ILE A 125 -2.95 -5.79 8.95
C ILE A 125 -3.21 -6.78 7.82
N SER A 126 -4.23 -6.59 7.01
CA SER A 126 -4.57 -7.52 5.93
C SER A 126 -3.50 -7.54 4.84
N ALA A 127 -3.01 -6.39 4.38
CA ALA A 127 -1.96 -6.32 3.38
C ALA A 127 -0.64 -6.92 3.90
N GLY A 128 -0.26 -6.64 5.14
CA GLY A 128 0.93 -7.21 5.77
C GLY A 128 0.82 -8.73 5.99
N LEU A 129 -0.37 -9.22 6.39
CA LEU A 129 -0.62 -10.66 6.56
C LEU A 129 -0.58 -11.40 5.22
N LEU A 130 -1.16 -10.82 4.16
CA LEU A 130 -1.15 -11.41 2.83
C LEU A 130 0.27 -11.55 2.28
N THR A 131 1.11 -10.51 2.40
CA THR A 131 2.52 -10.58 1.99
C THR A 131 3.29 -11.61 2.82
N TYR A 132 3.02 -11.69 4.12
CA TYR A 132 3.67 -12.68 4.98
C TYR A 132 3.29 -14.11 4.60
N VAL A 133 1.99 -14.38 4.39
CA VAL A 133 1.48 -15.74 4.12
C VAL A 133 1.77 -16.18 2.68
N ILE A 134 1.62 -15.29 1.70
CA ILE A 134 1.72 -15.65 0.27
C ILE A 134 3.14 -15.46 -0.25
N ASP A 135 3.78 -14.36 0.09
CA ASP A 135 5.12 -14.01 -0.43
C ASP A 135 6.25 -14.43 0.54
N GLY A 136 5.92 -14.88 1.77
CA GLY A 136 6.87 -15.30 2.78
C GLY A 136 7.74 -14.18 3.36
N LEU A 137 7.33 -12.92 3.18
CA LEU A 137 8.10 -11.74 3.54
C LEU A 137 7.23 -10.74 4.30
N GLN A 138 7.83 -10.07 5.29
CA GLN A 138 7.24 -8.86 5.85
C GLN A 138 7.80 -7.65 5.11
N ASP A 139 6.93 -6.95 4.38
CA ASP A 139 7.29 -5.72 3.66
C ASP A 139 6.60 -4.51 4.28
N LEU A 140 7.41 -3.62 4.84
CA LEU A 140 6.93 -2.39 5.46
C LEU A 140 6.28 -1.44 4.43
N GLY A 141 6.76 -1.48 3.18
CA GLY A 141 6.18 -0.71 2.08
C GLY A 141 4.74 -1.14 1.78
N THR A 142 4.51 -2.45 1.67
CA THR A 142 3.17 -3.01 1.47
C THR A 142 2.25 -2.73 2.64
N MET A 143 2.75 -2.83 3.90
CA MET A 143 1.95 -2.47 5.07
C MET A 143 1.56 -0.99 5.06
N SER A 144 2.50 -0.09 4.70
CA SER A 144 2.24 1.34 4.59
C SER A 144 1.19 1.65 3.52
N ASN A 145 1.29 1.03 2.36
CA ASN A 145 0.28 1.15 1.31
C ASN A 145 -1.05 0.50 1.71
N GLY A 146 -1.03 -0.54 2.53
CA GLY A 146 -2.22 -1.13 3.15
C GLY A 146 -2.96 -0.15 4.06
N ILE A 147 -2.23 0.68 4.83
CA ILE A 147 -2.84 1.80 5.58
C ILE A 147 -3.60 2.72 4.62
N LEU A 148 -2.93 3.18 3.54
CA LEU A 148 -3.54 4.08 2.55
C LEU A 148 -4.73 3.42 1.84
N ALA A 149 -4.64 2.13 1.52
CA ALA A 149 -5.74 1.36 0.93
C ALA A 149 -6.97 1.34 1.84
N GLY A 150 -6.78 1.13 3.14
CA GLY A 150 -7.85 1.21 4.14
C GLY A 150 -8.46 2.60 4.25
N LEU A 151 -7.62 3.64 4.26
CA LEU A 151 -8.05 5.04 4.29
C LEU A 151 -8.90 5.40 3.06
N VAL A 152 -8.45 5.05 1.86
CA VAL A 152 -9.20 5.28 0.62
C VAL A 152 -10.52 4.52 0.63
N SER A 153 -10.49 3.25 1.03
CA SER A 153 -11.68 2.37 1.04
C SER A 153 -12.80 2.88 1.96
N ILE A 154 -12.45 3.50 3.09
CA ILE A 154 -13.46 3.99 4.03
C ILE A 154 -13.97 5.40 3.69
N THR A 155 -13.25 6.15 2.87
CA THR A 155 -13.52 7.58 2.66
C THR A 155 -14.96 7.89 2.24
N SER A 156 -15.54 7.10 1.34
CA SER A 156 -16.92 7.31 0.87
C SER A 156 -17.98 6.94 1.90
N ALA A 157 -17.65 6.03 2.83
CA ALA A 157 -18.61 5.43 3.75
C ALA A 157 -18.42 5.88 5.22
N CYS A 158 -17.37 6.61 5.55
CA CYS A 158 -16.92 6.85 6.91
C CYS A 158 -18.00 7.38 7.88
N PRO A 159 -18.93 8.29 7.53
CA PRO A 159 -20.01 8.69 8.42
C PRO A 159 -21.20 7.73 8.43
N ALA A 160 -21.36 6.94 7.37
CA ALA A 160 -22.55 6.15 7.08
C ALA A 160 -22.49 4.70 7.61
N VAL A 161 -21.32 4.24 8.07
CA VAL A 161 -21.13 2.85 8.50
C VAL A 161 -20.86 2.74 10.00
N GLU A 162 -21.11 1.55 10.53
CA GLU A 162 -20.77 1.23 11.92
C GLU A 162 -19.27 0.87 12.07
N PRO A 163 -18.68 1.01 13.27
CA PRO A 163 -17.26 0.76 13.49
C PRO A 163 -16.78 -0.63 13.06
N TRP A 164 -17.59 -1.68 13.29
CA TRP A 164 -17.25 -3.03 12.84
C TRP A 164 -17.16 -3.15 11.31
N ALA A 165 -18.07 -2.46 10.60
CA ALA A 165 -18.07 -2.45 9.14
C ALA A 165 -16.83 -1.70 8.60
N ALA A 166 -16.38 -0.65 9.27
CA ALA A 166 -15.14 0.04 8.91
C ALA A 166 -13.92 -0.89 8.97
N ILE A 167 -13.83 -1.78 9.97
CA ILE A 167 -12.78 -2.80 10.03
C ILE A 167 -12.85 -3.72 8.81
N VAL A 168 -14.04 -4.24 8.50
CA VAL A 168 -14.26 -5.13 7.34
C VAL A 168 -13.90 -4.44 6.03
N ILE A 169 -14.35 -3.19 5.86
CA ILE A 169 -14.05 -2.38 4.67
C ILE A 169 -12.54 -2.19 4.51
N GLY A 170 -11.82 -1.90 5.59
CA GLY A 170 -10.37 -1.75 5.59
C GLY A 170 -9.64 -3.06 5.26
N VAL A 171 -10.02 -4.16 5.89
CA VAL A 171 -9.45 -5.50 5.64
C VAL A 171 -9.62 -5.90 4.18
N LEU A 172 -10.83 -5.73 3.62
CA LEU A 172 -11.08 -5.98 2.20
C LEU A 172 -10.36 -4.98 1.29
N GLY A 173 -10.19 -3.73 1.74
CA GLY A 173 -9.37 -2.74 1.04
C GLY A 173 -7.92 -3.18 0.88
N GLY A 174 -7.30 -3.71 1.94
CA GLY A 174 -5.95 -4.26 1.87
C GLY A 174 -5.84 -5.49 0.97
N LEU A 175 -6.88 -6.36 0.94
CA LEU A 175 -6.96 -7.47 0.00
C LEU A 175 -7.07 -6.97 -1.45
N VAL A 176 -7.96 -6.01 -1.71
CA VAL A 176 -8.14 -5.39 -3.05
C VAL A 176 -6.83 -4.76 -3.52
N TYR A 177 -6.15 -4.01 -2.65
CA TYR A 177 -4.84 -3.44 -2.93
C TYR A 177 -3.84 -4.53 -3.34
N TYR A 178 -3.70 -5.59 -2.54
CA TYR A 178 -2.75 -6.67 -2.81
C TYR A 178 -3.02 -7.35 -4.17
N LEU A 179 -4.28 -7.66 -4.45
CA LEU A 179 -4.69 -8.26 -5.73
C LEU A 179 -4.47 -7.31 -6.91
N ALA A 180 -4.73 -6.02 -6.74
CA ALA A 180 -4.51 -5.01 -7.76
C ALA A 180 -3.02 -4.85 -8.09
N VAL A 181 -2.13 -4.89 -7.09
CA VAL A 181 -0.67 -4.90 -7.33
C VAL A 181 -0.28 -6.10 -8.18
N LYS A 182 -0.74 -7.31 -7.82
CA LYS A 182 -0.44 -8.52 -8.62
C LYS A 182 -1.01 -8.43 -10.04
N LEU A 183 -2.17 -7.81 -10.22
CA LEU A 183 -2.77 -7.58 -11.53
C LEU A 183 -1.92 -6.63 -12.39
N LEU A 184 -1.49 -5.48 -11.85
CA LEU A 184 -0.64 -4.54 -12.57
C LEU A 184 0.70 -5.18 -12.95
N ASP A 185 1.30 -5.96 -12.05
CA ASP A 185 2.50 -6.73 -12.33
C ASP A 185 2.30 -7.70 -13.50
N ALA A 186 1.18 -8.41 -13.51
CA ALA A 186 0.83 -9.35 -14.59
C ALA A 186 0.59 -8.65 -15.93
N LEU A 187 0.01 -7.45 -15.89
CA LEU A 187 -0.22 -6.62 -17.08
C LEU A 187 1.02 -5.82 -17.52
N HIS A 188 2.13 -5.88 -16.74
CA HIS A 188 3.35 -5.11 -16.98
C HIS A 188 3.12 -3.59 -17.00
N ILE A 189 2.16 -3.11 -16.19
CA ILE A 189 1.89 -1.69 -16.00
C ILE A 189 2.81 -1.18 -14.90
N ASP A 190 3.63 -0.16 -15.23
CA ASP A 190 4.51 0.50 -14.28
C ASP A 190 3.73 1.55 -13.49
N ASP A 191 3.78 1.43 -12.16
CA ASP A 191 3.20 2.39 -11.22
C ASP A 191 4.15 2.55 -10.03
N VAL A 192 5.01 3.54 -10.11
CA VAL A 192 6.15 3.74 -9.20
C VAL A 192 5.73 3.84 -7.73
N VAL A 193 4.59 4.46 -7.46
CA VAL A 193 4.07 4.69 -6.09
C VAL A 193 2.85 3.83 -5.77
N LEU A 194 2.48 2.92 -6.67
CA LEU A 194 1.30 2.05 -6.56
C LEU A 194 0.00 2.87 -6.38
N ALA A 195 -0.09 4.00 -7.08
CA ALA A 195 -1.25 4.91 -7.01
C ALA A 195 -2.52 4.26 -7.57
N ILE A 196 -2.41 3.49 -8.64
CA ILE A 196 -3.55 2.80 -9.26
C ILE A 196 -4.15 1.77 -8.29
N PRO A 197 -3.39 0.84 -7.66
CA PRO A 197 -3.93 -0.07 -6.65
C PRO A 197 -4.60 0.67 -5.49
N VAL A 198 -3.94 1.67 -4.93
CA VAL A 198 -4.41 2.39 -3.74
C VAL A 198 -5.63 3.26 -4.05
N HIS A 199 -5.59 4.07 -5.10
CA HIS A 199 -6.64 5.07 -5.33
C HIS A 199 -7.74 4.58 -6.28
N CYS A 200 -7.40 3.92 -7.39
CA CYS A 200 -8.40 3.44 -8.34
C CYS A 200 -9.15 2.22 -7.77
N PHE A 201 -8.46 1.13 -7.49
CA PHE A 201 -9.11 -0.10 -7.06
C PHE A 201 -9.74 0.00 -5.67
N CYS A 202 -9.02 0.56 -4.69
CA CYS A 202 -9.59 0.74 -3.35
C CYS A 202 -10.64 1.84 -3.31
N GLY A 203 -10.59 2.85 -4.19
CA GLY A 203 -11.64 3.84 -4.34
C GLY A 203 -12.93 3.25 -4.91
N MET A 204 -12.83 2.42 -5.95
CA MET A 204 -13.99 1.66 -6.47
C MET A 204 -14.59 0.76 -5.40
N TRP A 205 -13.76 0.02 -4.67
CA TRP A 205 -14.20 -0.78 -3.53
C TRP A 205 -14.91 0.08 -2.47
N GLY A 206 -14.35 1.24 -2.11
CA GLY A 206 -14.95 2.14 -1.12
C GLY A 206 -16.36 2.60 -1.49
N VAL A 207 -16.59 2.96 -2.77
CA VAL A 207 -17.92 3.34 -3.25
C VAL A 207 -18.90 2.17 -3.17
N LEU A 208 -18.48 0.97 -3.58
CA LEU A 208 -19.30 -0.24 -3.44
C LEU A 208 -19.59 -0.56 -1.97
N ALA A 209 -18.59 -0.41 -1.10
CA ALA A 209 -18.74 -0.64 0.34
C ALA A 209 -19.76 0.31 0.98
N ALA A 210 -19.84 1.57 0.55
CA ALA A 210 -20.89 2.48 1.01
C ALA A 210 -22.28 1.95 0.67
N GLY A 211 -22.49 1.46 -0.55
CA GLY A 211 -23.75 0.84 -0.97
C GLY A 211 -24.09 -0.48 -0.26
N LEU A 212 -23.09 -1.17 0.28
CA LEU A 212 -23.29 -2.44 0.98
C LEU A 212 -23.52 -2.26 2.48
N PHE A 213 -22.69 -1.42 3.15
CA PHE A 213 -22.56 -1.37 4.60
C PHE A 213 -23.19 -0.13 5.26
N ALA A 214 -23.79 0.80 4.51
CA ALA A 214 -24.43 1.97 5.12
C ALA A 214 -25.55 1.54 6.09
N SER A 215 -25.44 1.92 7.37
CA SER A 215 -26.46 1.60 8.37
C SER A 215 -27.55 2.67 8.38
N PRO A 216 -28.85 2.29 8.56
CA PRO A 216 -29.96 3.24 8.60
C PRO A 216 -29.76 4.32 9.67
N GLN A 217 -29.28 3.91 10.86
CA GLN A 217 -29.02 4.81 11.98
C GLN A 217 -27.92 5.82 11.67
N ALA A 218 -26.81 5.34 11.09
CA ALA A 218 -25.71 6.22 10.71
C ALA A 218 -26.09 7.19 9.59
N MET A 219 -26.88 6.73 8.62
CA MET A 219 -27.41 7.57 7.54
C MET A 219 -28.37 8.63 8.05
N ALA A 220 -29.26 8.28 8.97
CA ALA A 220 -30.18 9.25 9.60
C ALA A 220 -29.42 10.34 10.36
N VAL A 221 -28.38 9.97 11.12
CA VAL A 221 -27.55 10.93 11.88
C VAL A 221 -26.71 11.80 10.96
N ALA A 222 -26.07 11.20 9.93
CA ALA A 222 -25.12 11.91 9.08
C ALA A 222 -25.78 12.78 8.01
N TYR A 223 -26.91 12.31 7.44
CA TYR A 223 -27.52 12.90 6.24
C TYR A 223 -29.00 13.24 6.42
N GLY A 224 -29.60 12.94 7.59
CA GLY A 224 -31.04 13.14 7.81
C GLY A 224 -31.94 12.26 6.94
N SER A 225 -31.42 11.18 6.36
CA SER A 225 -32.16 10.28 5.48
C SER A 225 -32.16 8.86 6.01
N GLY A 226 -33.28 8.13 5.78
CA GLY A 226 -33.42 6.70 6.14
C GLY A 226 -32.87 5.73 5.10
N GLY A 227 -32.00 6.17 4.19
CA GLY A 227 -31.34 5.26 3.22
C GLY A 227 -30.45 4.25 3.92
N CYS A 228 -30.34 3.03 3.38
CA CYS A 228 -29.45 2.00 3.92
C CYS A 228 -28.74 1.22 2.81
N GLY A 229 -27.63 0.59 3.19
CA GLY A 229 -26.91 -0.31 2.33
C GLY A 229 -27.62 -1.67 2.20
N LEU A 230 -27.18 -2.45 1.22
CA LEU A 230 -27.79 -3.73 0.86
C LEU A 230 -27.90 -4.69 2.05
N PHE A 231 -26.91 -4.71 2.95
CA PHE A 231 -26.93 -5.62 4.10
C PHE A 231 -27.96 -5.24 5.18
N TYR A 232 -28.54 -4.07 5.08
CA TYR A 232 -29.61 -3.59 5.95
C TYR A 232 -30.97 -3.53 5.24
N ALA A 233 -31.01 -3.86 3.94
CA ALA A 233 -32.24 -3.87 3.17
C ALA A 233 -33.22 -4.94 3.74
N GLY A 234 -34.42 -4.52 4.10
CA GLY A 234 -35.43 -5.36 4.74
C GLY A 234 -35.49 -5.31 6.26
N HIS A 235 -34.55 -4.60 6.91
CA HIS A 235 -34.67 -4.23 8.33
C HIS A 235 -35.27 -2.83 8.40
N GLU A 236 -36.59 -2.73 8.30
CA GLU A 236 -37.30 -1.48 8.59
C GLU A 236 -37.11 -1.15 10.09
N LEU A 237 -36.81 0.11 10.38
CA LEU A 237 -36.66 0.66 11.73
C LEU A 237 -38.02 0.71 12.45
#